data_d81b502c89f7eb3bf83316d47c5048b8
#
_entry.id   d81b502c89f7eb3bf83316d47c5048b8
#
_cell.length_a   1.000
_cell.length_b   1.000
_cell.length_c   1.000
_cell.angle_alpha   90.00
_cell.angle_beta   90.00
_cell.angle_gamma   90.00
#
_symmetry.space_group_name_H-M   'P 1'
#
loop_
_entity.id
_entity.type
_entity.pdbx_description
1 polymer ?
#
loop_
_entity_poly.entity_id
_entity_poly.type
_entity_poly.pdbx_seq_one_letter_code
_entity_poly.pdbx_strand_id
1 'polypeptide(L)'
;MQGQKIQIGESFVGEGADAAHVNTVLGYREGPVGTAWATALATPRQGHVPFVTVLRPNLPVKPLTLFVNKAPIEGDLHADLTWGAAQAGVAGGVADAVADGVITAVDADQMVLIAAVWVNPKAADLDLVYANNRAATRAALENGRNGTPAVDEMLAARDHPSNPFFTPADLTPSGSIAQSPSLERVNRAIDSDGDPDGDSDGDPADDPVGG
;
A
#
# COMPACT_ATOMS: atom_id res chain seq x y z
N MET A 1 -26.09 -9.35 17.06
CA MET A 1 -24.83 -9.47 16.29
C MET A 1 -24.30 -8.06 16.14
N GLN A 2 -23.23 -7.70 16.86
CA GLN A 2 -22.52 -6.46 16.55
C GLN A 2 -21.92 -6.66 15.17
N GLY A 3 -22.25 -5.80 14.21
CA GLY A 3 -21.72 -5.84 12.88
C GLY A 3 -20.20 -5.83 12.96
N GLN A 4 -19.54 -6.74 12.25
CA GLN A 4 -18.07 -6.82 12.18
C GLN A 4 -17.56 -5.51 11.56
N LYS A 5 -17.13 -4.59 12.43
CA LYS A 5 -16.70 -3.25 12.02
C LYS A 5 -15.37 -3.39 11.28
N ILE A 6 -15.38 -3.06 10.00
CA ILE A 6 -14.14 -2.85 9.23
C ILE A 6 -13.60 -1.47 9.62
N GLN A 7 -12.32 -1.38 9.96
CA GLN A 7 -11.62 -0.14 10.23
C GLN A 7 -10.70 0.17 9.05
N ILE A 8 -10.92 1.29 8.41
CA ILE A 8 -10.11 1.77 7.30
C ILE A 8 -9.43 3.05 7.74
N GLY A 9 -8.11 3.08 7.63
CA GLY A 9 -7.31 4.24 7.98
C GLY A 9 -6.33 4.60 6.88
N GLU A 10 -5.95 5.86 6.88
CA GLU A 10 -4.97 6.43 5.96
C GLU A 10 -4.04 7.33 6.75
N SER A 11 -2.77 7.36 6.38
CA SER A 11 -1.81 8.33 6.90
C SER A 11 -0.67 8.57 5.93
N PHE A 12 -0.25 9.83 5.86
CA PHE A 12 0.95 10.28 5.16
C PHE A 12 1.90 10.93 6.19
N VAL A 13 3.15 10.47 6.24
CA VAL A 13 4.15 10.96 7.19
C VAL A 13 5.48 11.23 6.48
N GLY A 14 6.12 12.33 6.83
CA GLY A 14 7.39 12.75 6.26
C GLY A 14 7.23 13.65 5.04
N GLU A 15 8.36 14.02 4.46
CA GLU A 15 8.45 14.91 3.30
C GLU A 15 9.38 14.32 2.24
N GLY A 16 9.25 14.78 1.00
CA GLY A 16 10.11 14.38 -0.11
C GLY A 16 9.97 12.90 -0.49
N ALA A 17 11.07 12.30 -0.95
CA ALA A 17 11.07 10.94 -1.47
C ALA A 17 10.98 9.86 -0.37
N ASP A 18 11.49 10.15 0.83
CA ASP A 18 11.50 9.19 1.94
C ASP A 18 10.20 9.19 2.77
N ALA A 19 9.20 9.98 2.35
CA ALA A 19 7.89 10.01 2.98
C ALA A 19 7.15 8.68 2.82
N ALA A 20 6.31 8.35 3.80
CA ALA A 20 5.48 7.15 3.81
C ALA A 20 4.01 7.49 3.60
N HIS A 21 3.34 6.70 2.76
CA HIS A 21 1.90 6.71 2.61
C HIS A 21 1.34 5.31 2.85
N VAL A 22 0.60 5.16 3.94
CA VAL A 22 0.05 3.88 4.39
C VAL A 22 -1.46 3.93 4.45
N ASN A 23 -2.11 2.95 3.81
CA ASN A 23 -3.53 2.68 4.00
C ASN A 23 -3.69 1.36 4.75
N THR A 24 -4.58 1.32 5.72
CA THR A 24 -4.85 0.14 6.53
C THR A 24 -6.30 -0.30 6.40
N VAL A 25 -6.50 -1.63 6.32
CA VAL A 25 -7.83 -2.25 6.43
C VAL A 25 -7.74 -3.33 7.50
N LEU A 26 -8.33 -3.07 8.66
CA LEU A 26 -8.33 -3.96 9.82
C LEU A 26 -9.72 -4.54 10.04
N GLY A 27 -9.81 -5.82 10.28
CA GLY A 27 -11.07 -6.49 10.60
C GLY A 27 -10.87 -7.94 11.06
N TYR A 28 -11.96 -8.57 11.49
CA TYR A 28 -11.92 -9.93 12.00
C TYR A 28 -11.55 -10.93 10.90
N ARG A 29 -10.80 -11.96 11.30
CA ARG A 29 -10.31 -13.05 10.44
C ARG A 29 -11.45 -13.80 9.75
N GLU A 30 -12.56 -13.99 10.43
CA GLU A 30 -13.76 -14.67 9.92
C GLU A 30 -14.69 -13.74 9.11
N GLY A 31 -14.29 -12.47 8.94
CA GLY A 31 -15.03 -11.46 8.21
C GLY A 31 -14.53 -11.21 6.78
N PRO A 32 -15.07 -10.18 6.12
CA PRO A 32 -14.70 -9.83 4.76
C PRO A 32 -13.22 -9.45 4.62
N VAL A 33 -12.61 -8.87 5.66
CA VAL A 33 -11.17 -8.54 5.65
C VAL A 33 -10.32 -9.80 5.65
N GLY A 34 -10.71 -10.84 6.40
CA GLY A 34 -10.03 -12.14 6.39
C GLY A 34 -10.07 -12.82 5.02
N THR A 35 -11.21 -12.76 4.35
CA THR A 35 -11.35 -13.27 2.97
C THR A 35 -10.44 -12.48 2.00
N ALA A 36 -10.47 -11.16 2.06
CA ALA A 36 -9.61 -10.30 1.23
C ALA A 36 -8.11 -10.56 1.49
N TRP A 37 -7.73 -10.71 2.77
CA TRP A 37 -6.36 -10.99 3.18
C TRP A 37 -5.85 -12.32 2.61
N ALA A 38 -6.64 -13.39 2.76
CA ALA A 38 -6.29 -14.71 2.24
C ALA A 38 -6.22 -14.73 0.70
N THR A 39 -7.18 -14.08 0.05
CA THR A 39 -7.21 -13.95 -1.41
C THR A 39 -5.99 -13.19 -1.92
N ALA A 40 -5.67 -12.04 -1.33
CA ALA A 40 -4.51 -11.25 -1.76
C ALA A 40 -3.19 -12.02 -1.61
N LEU A 41 -2.99 -12.76 -0.51
CA LEU A 41 -1.80 -13.59 -0.33
C LEU A 41 -1.71 -14.72 -1.36
N ALA A 42 -2.85 -15.30 -1.75
CA ALA A 42 -2.91 -16.42 -2.70
C ALA A 42 -2.84 -16.00 -4.17
N THR A 43 -2.98 -14.71 -4.48
CA THR A 43 -3.02 -14.19 -5.86
C THR A 43 -2.00 -13.08 -6.09
N PRO A 44 -0.70 -13.38 -5.99
CA PRO A 44 0.34 -12.39 -6.28
C PRO A 44 0.29 -11.99 -7.75
N ARG A 45 0.59 -10.70 -8.02
CA ARG A 45 0.71 -10.17 -9.37
C ARG A 45 2.11 -9.64 -9.60
N GLN A 46 2.53 -9.57 -10.85
CA GLN A 46 3.82 -8.99 -11.20
C GLN A 46 3.94 -7.56 -10.61
N GLY A 47 5.05 -7.29 -9.90
CA GLY A 47 5.29 -5.99 -9.25
C GLY A 47 4.51 -5.74 -7.94
N HIS A 48 3.54 -6.60 -7.60
CA HIS A 48 2.71 -6.47 -6.39
C HIS A 48 2.58 -7.83 -5.70
N VAL A 49 3.62 -8.22 -4.97
CA VAL A 49 3.67 -9.51 -4.27
C VAL A 49 3.40 -9.29 -2.78
N PRO A 50 2.17 -9.60 -2.31
CA PRO A 50 1.83 -9.50 -0.90
C PRO A 50 2.57 -10.56 -0.08
N PHE A 51 3.00 -10.18 1.13
CA PHE A 51 3.64 -11.10 2.07
C PHE A 51 3.31 -10.77 3.52
N VAL A 52 3.50 -11.75 4.40
CA VAL A 52 3.23 -11.59 5.85
C VAL A 52 4.35 -10.78 6.48
N THR A 53 3.98 -9.69 7.13
CA THR A 53 4.89 -8.77 7.83
C THR A 53 5.44 -9.39 9.09
N VAL A 54 6.74 -9.27 9.31
CA VAL A 54 7.45 -9.84 10.47
C VAL A 54 8.22 -8.78 11.25
N LEU A 55 8.24 -8.90 12.58
CA LEU A 55 9.14 -8.13 13.46
C LEU A 55 10.59 -8.59 13.33
N ARG A 56 10.77 -9.89 13.09
CA ARG A 56 12.03 -10.56 12.77
C ARG A 56 11.72 -11.93 12.17
N PRO A 57 12.68 -12.62 11.56
CA PRO A 57 12.47 -13.97 11.03
C PRO A 57 11.77 -14.89 12.03
N ASN A 58 10.72 -15.58 11.58
CA ASN A 58 9.85 -16.47 12.37
C ASN A 58 9.01 -15.78 13.47
N LEU A 59 8.92 -14.47 13.48
CA LEU A 59 8.06 -13.72 14.41
C LEU A 59 7.18 -12.73 13.62
N PRO A 60 6.06 -13.20 13.04
CA PRO A 60 5.10 -12.31 12.42
C PRO A 60 4.48 -11.36 13.46
N VAL A 61 4.17 -10.14 13.04
CA VAL A 61 3.45 -9.19 13.90
C VAL A 61 1.98 -9.58 14.02
N LYS A 62 1.34 -9.20 15.12
CA LYS A 62 -0.09 -9.39 15.35
C LYS A 62 -0.80 -8.05 15.56
N PRO A 63 -1.99 -7.88 14.92
CA PRO A 63 -2.70 -8.80 14.01
C PRO A 63 -1.83 -9.26 12.85
N LEU A 64 -2.08 -10.49 12.32
CA LEU A 64 -1.37 -10.95 11.13
C LEU A 64 -1.55 -9.94 10.02
N THR A 65 -0.46 -9.29 9.63
CA THR A 65 -0.44 -8.17 8.71
C THR A 65 0.07 -8.59 7.36
N LEU A 66 -0.72 -8.33 6.33
CA LEU A 66 -0.31 -8.47 4.94
C LEU A 66 0.26 -7.13 4.45
N PHE A 67 1.52 -7.13 4.07
CA PHE A 67 2.14 -6.00 3.37
C PHE A 67 1.79 -6.07 1.89
N VAL A 68 1.28 -4.98 1.34
CA VAL A 68 0.97 -4.85 -0.10
C VAL A 68 1.65 -3.58 -0.60
N ASN A 69 2.65 -3.72 -1.48
CA ASN A 69 3.27 -2.55 -2.10
C ASN A 69 2.35 -1.94 -3.17
N LYS A 70 2.22 -0.60 -3.16
CA LYS A 70 1.39 0.15 -4.13
C LYS A 70 2.14 0.54 -5.40
N ALA A 71 3.46 0.40 -5.42
CA ALA A 71 4.31 0.67 -6.58
C ALA A 71 5.11 -0.56 -6.98
N PRO A 72 5.32 -0.83 -8.26
CA PRO A 72 6.27 -1.86 -8.71
C PRO A 72 7.68 -1.58 -8.16
N ILE A 73 8.45 -2.63 -7.93
CA ILE A 73 9.84 -2.49 -7.48
C ILE A 73 10.73 -2.01 -8.64
N GLU A 74 11.49 -0.95 -8.38
CA GLU A 74 12.41 -0.34 -9.35
C GLU A 74 13.87 -0.45 -8.83
N GLY A 75 14.52 -1.58 -9.09
CA GLY A 75 15.91 -1.84 -8.71
C GLY A 75 16.14 -2.27 -7.26
N ASP A 76 17.39 -2.62 -6.94
CA ASP A 76 17.77 -3.25 -5.68
C ASP A 76 17.54 -2.33 -4.46
N LEU A 77 17.93 -1.07 -4.55
CA LEU A 77 17.73 -0.12 -3.45
C LEU A 77 16.23 0.04 -3.12
N HIS A 78 15.35 0.16 -4.14
CA HIS A 78 13.93 0.26 -3.91
C HIS A 78 13.34 -1.03 -3.32
N ALA A 79 13.91 -2.19 -3.67
CA ALA A 79 13.58 -3.46 -3.04
C ALA A 79 13.96 -3.49 -1.55
N ASP A 80 15.18 -3.08 -1.20
CA ASP A 80 15.65 -2.99 0.18
C ASP A 80 14.83 -1.99 1.01
N LEU A 81 14.49 -0.84 0.43
CA LEU A 81 13.63 0.15 1.07
C LEU A 81 12.21 -0.39 1.31
N THR A 82 11.64 -1.08 0.33
CA THR A 82 10.26 -1.56 0.39
C THR A 82 10.13 -2.81 1.27
N TRP A 83 10.91 -3.86 0.98
CA TRP A 83 10.81 -5.16 1.67
C TRP A 83 11.61 -5.21 2.96
N GLY A 84 12.59 -4.31 3.13
CA GLY A 84 13.39 -4.15 4.33
C GLY A 84 12.84 -3.05 5.23
N ALA A 85 13.22 -1.79 4.98
CA ALA A 85 12.96 -0.65 5.86
C ALA A 85 11.46 -0.38 6.07
N ALA A 86 10.67 -0.27 5.00
CA ALA A 86 9.24 -0.01 5.11
C ALA A 86 8.49 -1.17 5.78
N GLN A 87 8.82 -2.43 5.43
CA GLN A 87 8.25 -3.60 6.08
C GLN A 87 8.52 -3.62 7.59
N ALA A 88 9.76 -3.35 8.01
CA ALA A 88 10.13 -3.28 9.41
C ALA A 88 9.41 -2.12 10.13
N GLY A 89 9.25 -0.97 9.45
CA GLY A 89 8.46 0.16 9.93
C GLY A 89 7.00 -0.21 10.15
N VAL A 90 6.37 -0.86 9.17
CA VAL A 90 4.98 -1.35 9.31
C VAL A 90 4.85 -2.31 10.49
N ALA A 91 5.77 -3.27 10.63
CA ALA A 91 5.76 -4.19 11.77
C ALA A 91 5.86 -3.46 13.11
N GLY A 92 6.78 -2.49 13.21
CA GLY A 92 6.92 -1.64 14.40
C GLY A 92 5.66 -0.83 14.71
N GLY A 93 5.08 -0.18 13.70
CA GLY A 93 3.86 0.62 13.86
C GLY A 93 2.63 -0.19 14.29
N VAL A 94 2.49 -1.43 13.80
CA VAL A 94 1.45 -2.35 14.27
C VAL A 94 1.71 -2.77 15.74
N ALA A 95 2.95 -3.08 16.08
CA ALA A 95 3.32 -3.41 17.47
C ALA A 95 3.05 -2.23 18.42
N ASP A 96 3.38 -1.00 18.02
CA ASP A 96 3.07 0.22 18.78
C ASP A 96 1.56 0.39 18.97
N ALA A 97 0.76 0.18 17.93
CA ALA A 97 -0.70 0.27 18.00
C ALA A 97 -1.31 -0.74 18.99
N VAL A 98 -0.72 -1.92 19.13
CA VAL A 98 -1.12 -2.91 20.16
C VAL A 98 -0.64 -2.49 21.54
N ALA A 99 0.61 -2.04 21.67
CA ALA A 99 1.18 -1.60 22.95
C ALA A 99 0.42 -0.41 23.55
N ASP A 100 -0.01 0.53 22.70
CA ASP A 100 -0.77 1.73 23.09
C ASP A 100 -2.28 1.46 23.25
N GLY A 101 -2.74 0.23 23.01
CA GLY A 101 -4.15 -0.13 23.12
C GLY A 101 -5.05 0.40 22.00
N VAL A 102 -4.50 0.88 20.88
CA VAL A 102 -5.27 1.17 19.65
C VAL A 102 -5.91 -0.12 19.14
N ILE A 103 -5.19 -1.23 19.20
CA ILE A 103 -5.69 -2.58 19.00
C ILE A 103 -5.53 -3.32 20.31
N THR A 104 -6.62 -3.90 20.82
CA THR A 104 -6.51 -4.68 22.07
C THR A 104 -5.74 -5.99 21.83
N ALA A 105 -5.08 -6.52 22.85
CA ALA A 105 -4.36 -7.79 22.73
C ALA A 105 -5.28 -8.96 22.31
N VAL A 106 -6.54 -8.93 22.73
CA VAL A 106 -7.55 -9.93 22.32
C VAL A 106 -7.88 -9.79 20.83
N ASP A 107 -8.11 -8.56 20.36
CA ASP A 107 -8.39 -8.30 18.96
C ASP A 107 -7.18 -8.62 18.07
N ALA A 108 -5.96 -8.40 18.56
CA ALA A 108 -4.74 -8.72 17.83
C ALA A 108 -4.63 -10.21 17.44
N ASP A 109 -5.19 -11.10 18.20
CA ASP A 109 -5.25 -12.55 17.87
C ASP A 109 -6.42 -12.93 16.95
N GLN A 110 -7.48 -12.14 16.92
CA GLN A 110 -8.71 -12.45 16.20
C GLN A 110 -8.83 -11.70 14.86
N MET A 111 -8.12 -10.59 14.74
CA MET A 111 -8.14 -9.75 13.54
C MET A 111 -6.99 -10.05 12.58
N VAL A 112 -7.14 -9.56 11.37
CA VAL A 112 -6.09 -9.47 10.34
C VAL A 112 -6.04 -8.06 9.80
N LEU A 113 -4.87 -7.66 9.33
CA LEU A 113 -4.59 -6.35 8.79
C LEU A 113 -4.05 -6.46 7.35
N ILE A 114 -4.57 -5.62 6.46
CA ILE A 114 -3.94 -5.33 5.17
C ILE A 114 -3.32 -3.94 5.27
N ALA A 115 -2.02 -3.83 5.08
CA ALA A 115 -1.28 -2.59 4.99
C ALA A 115 -0.82 -2.37 3.55
N ALA A 116 -1.48 -1.45 2.85
CA ALA A 116 -1.09 -1.03 1.52
C ALA A 116 -0.11 0.14 1.64
N VAL A 117 1.13 -0.06 1.18
CA VAL A 117 2.26 0.81 1.44
C VAL A 117 2.84 1.35 0.13
N TRP A 118 3.07 2.64 0.09
CA TRP A 118 3.78 3.27 -1.01
C TRP A 118 5.16 3.73 -0.54
N VAL A 119 6.18 3.26 -1.26
CA VAL A 119 7.57 3.72 -1.13
C VAL A 119 7.94 4.36 -2.46
N ASN A 120 8.47 5.57 -2.41
CA ASN A 120 8.89 6.28 -3.62
C ASN A 120 10.12 5.58 -4.22
N PRO A 121 10.15 5.28 -5.53
CA PRO A 121 11.35 4.74 -6.18
C PRO A 121 12.60 5.63 -6.08
N LYS A 122 12.42 6.90 -5.75
CA LYS A 122 13.52 7.85 -5.51
C LYS A 122 13.92 7.98 -4.05
N ALA A 123 13.29 7.21 -3.15
CA ALA A 123 13.70 7.16 -1.75
C ALA A 123 15.13 6.62 -1.63
N ALA A 124 15.86 7.10 -0.62
CA ALA A 124 17.29 6.77 -0.48
C ALA A 124 17.73 6.53 0.97
N ASP A 125 16.97 7.00 1.95
CA ASP A 125 17.31 6.90 3.38
C ASP A 125 16.48 5.79 4.04
N LEU A 126 17.15 4.65 4.33
CA LEU A 126 16.55 3.48 4.97
C LEU A 126 15.96 3.79 6.36
N ASP A 127 16.66 4.62 7.15
CA ASP A 127 16.23 4.94 8.51
C ASP A 127 15.01 5.88 8.51
N LEU A 128 14.98 6.85 7.58
CA LEU A 128 13.80 7.71 7.40
C LEU A 128 12.61 6.92 6.87
N VAL A 129 12.81 6.05 5.87
CA VAL A 129 11.73 5.20 5.34
C VAL A 129 11.19 4.27 6.44
N TYR A 130 12.07 3.67 7.26
CA TYR A 130 11.64 2.91 8.43
C TYR A 130 10.82 3.74 9.42
N ALA A 131 11.35 4.88 9.84
CA ALA A 131 10.71 5.73 10.86
C ALA A 131 9.37 6.27 10.37
N ASN A 132 9.31 6.76 9.13
CA ASN A 132 8.09 7.30 8.52
C ASN A 132 7.01 6.23 8.35
N ASN A 133 7.37 5.02 7.89
CA ASN A 133 6.41 3.92 7.77
C ASN A 133 5.89 3.43 9.13
N ARG A 134 6.75 3.42 10.18
CA ARG A 134 6.33 3.10 11.54
C ARG A 134 5.30 4.09 12.06
N ALA A 135 5.60 5.39 11.94
CA ALA A 135 4.69 6.44 12.37
C ALA A 135 3.39 6.46 11.55
N ALA A 136 3.48 6.35 10.22
CA ALA A 136 2.31 6.33 9.33
C ALA A 136 1.39 5.13 9.61
N THR A 137 1.95 3.94 9.84
CA THR A 137 1.16 2.75 10.16
C THR A 137 0.42 2.92 11.49
N ARG A 138 1.11 3.40 12.52
CA ARG A 138 0.51 3.67 13.84
C ARG A 138 -0.63 4.69 13.72
N ALA A 139 -0.41 5.79 13.01
CA ALA A 139 -1.41 6.84 12.80
C ALA A 139 -2.61 6.35 11.96
N ALA A 140 -2.38 5.60 10.87
CA ALA A 140 -3.45 5.05 10.05
C ALA A 140 -4.35 4.10 10.85
N LEU A 141 -3.79 3.26 11.73
CA LEU A 141 -4.57 2.38 12.60
C LEU A 141 -5.41 3.17 13.61
N GLU A 142 -4.86 4.24 14.17
CA GLU A 142 -5.61 5.12 15.07
C GLU A 142 -6.74 5.85 14.34
N ASN A 143 -6.48 6.40 13.15
CA ASN A 143 -7.49 7.02 12.29
C ASN A 143 -8.62 6.05 11.96
N GLY A 144 -8.29 4.82 11.57
CA GLY A 144 -9.27 3.78 11.28
C GLY A 144 -10.12 3.39 12.49
N ARG A 145 -9.52 3.31 13.69
CA ARG A 145 -10.25 3.06 14.95
C ARG A 145 -11.22 4.20 15.26
N ASN A 146 -10.78 5.44 15.11
CA ASN A 146 -11.54 6.62 15.46
C ASN A 146 -12.56 7.01 14.37
N GLY A 147 -12.43 6.44 13.16
CA GLY A 147 -13.26 6.81 12.01
C GLY A 147 -12.98 8.24 11.51
N THR A 148 -11.72 8.68 11.61
CA THR A 148 -11.29 10.01 11.16
C THR A 148 -10.77 9.96 9.72
N PRO A 149 -10.92 11.05 8.93
CA PRO A 149 -11.55 12.32 9.31
C PRO A 149 -13.09 12.21 9.47
N ALA A 150 -13.69 13.10 10.27
CA ALA A 150 -15.14 13.25 10.31
C ALA A 150 -15.66 13.87 9.00
N VAL A 151 -16.93 13.63 8.69
CA VAL A 151 -17.55 14.18 7.45
C VAL A 151 -17.45 15.69 7.38
N ASP A 152 -17.65 16.38 8.51
CA ASP A 152 -17.58 17.85 8.56
C ASP A 152 -16.16 18.37 8.29
N GLU A 153 -15.13 17.66 8.75
CA GLU A 153 -13.73 17.98 8.47
C GLU A 153 -13.41 17.81 6.97
N MET A 154 -13.87 16.71 6.36
CA MET A 154 -13.75 16.48 4.93
C MET A 154 -14.46 17.56 4.11
N LEU A 155 -15.69 17.94 4.51
CA LEU A 155 -16.45 18.98 3.83
C LEU A 155 -15.79 20.37 3.96
N ALA A 156 -15.15 20.67 5.08
CA ALA A 156 -14.40 21.92 5.26
C ALA A 156 -13.19 22.03 4.33
N ALA A 157 -12.58 20.91 3.97
CA ALA A 157 -11.40 20.84 3.09
C ALA A 157 -11.76 20.74 1.59
N ARG A 158 -13.05 20.60 1.23
CA ARG A 158 -13.50 20.28 -0.13
C ARG A 158 -13.03 21.24 -1.23
N ASP A 159 -12.89 22.52 -0.91
CA ASP A 159 -12.54 23.56 -1.88
C ASP A 159 -11.01 23.71 -2.06
N HIS A 160 -10.22 22.97 -1.25
CA HIS A 160 -8.76 23.01 -1.25
C HIS A 160 -8.12 21.62 -1.32
N PRO A 161 -8.52 20.75 -2.27
CA PRO A 161 -7.92 19.42 -2.40
C PRO A 161 -6.45 19.53 -2.84
N SER A 162 -5.57 18.86 -2.11
CA SER A 162 -4.15 18.77 -2.46
C SER A 162 -3.58 17.42 -2.02
N ASN A 163 -2.46 17.04 -2.60
CA ASN A 163 -1.70 15.85 -2.20
C ASN A 163 -0.20 16.07 -2.49
N PRO A 164 0.69 15.17 -2.08
CA PRO A 164 2.13 15.35 -2.29
C PRO A 164 2.60 15.51 -3.74
N PHE A 165 1.74 15.16 -4.71
CA PHE A 165 2.04 15.23 -6.13
C PHE A 165 1.33 16.38 -6.84
N PHE A 166 0.34 16.99 -6.21
CA PHE A 166 -0.46 18.05 -6.81
C PHE A 166 -1.01 19.02 -5.77
N THR A 167 -0.79 20.32 -6.02
CA THR A 167 -1.45 21.42 -5.32
C THR A 167 -2.02 22.37 -6.38
N PRO A 168 -3.31 22.76 -6.31
CA PRO A 168 -3.88 23.73 -7.22
C PRO A 168 -3.10 25.06 -7.24
N ALA A 169 -3.02 25.71 -8.39
CA ALA A 169 -2.19 26.90 -8.58
C ALA A 169 -2.59 28.09 -7.68
N ASP A 170 -3.85 28.21 -7.35
CA ASP A 170 -4.40 29.21 -6.43
C ASP A 170 -4.03 28.98 -4.95
N LEU A 171 -3.60 27.74 -4.61
CA LEU A 171 -3.13 27.35 -3.28
C LEU A 171 -1.60 27.32 -3.17
N THR A 172 -0.90 27.51 -4.29
CA THR A 172 0.57 27.46 -4.30
C THR A 172 1.13 28.78 -3.74
N PRO A 173 1.96 28.77 -2.66
CA PRO A 173 2.60 29.98 -2.18
C PRO A 173 3.40 30.65 -3.33
N SER A 174 3.23 31.96 -3.50
CA SER A 174 3.98 32.74 -4.50
C SER A 174 5.49 32.55 -4.28
N GLY A 175 6.14 31.72 -5.11
CA GLY A 175 7.59 31.49 -5.05
C GLY A 175 8.07 30.05 -5.24
N SER A 176 7.16 29.06 -5.26
CA SER A 176 7.55 27.66 -5.48
C SER A 176 7.00 27.14 -6.81
N ILE A 177 7.85 27.12 -7.84
CA ILE A 177 7.54 26.37 -9.07
C ILE A 177 7.95 24.91 -8.82
N ALA A 178 7.08 24.13 -8.22
CA ALA A 178 7.25 22.68 -8.17
C ALA A 178 6.95 22.11 -9.56
N GLN A 179 7.96 21.60 -10.24
CA GLN A 179 7.78 20.84 -11.48
C GLN A 179 7.10 19.52 -11.12
N SER A 180 5.81 19.42 -11.37
CA SER A 180 5.08 18.16 -11.31
C SER A 180 5.61 17.19 -12.36
N PRO A 181 5.95 15.93 -12.01
CA PRO A 181 6.15 14.88 -13.00
C PRO A 181 4.81 14.61 -13.70
N SER A 182 4.77 14.83 -15.00
CA SER A 182 3.58 14.75 -15.83
C SER A 182 2.82 13.43 -15.68
N LEU A 183 1.50 13.54 -15.58
CA LEU A 183 0.48 12.46 -15.61
C LEU A 183 0.61 11.50 -16.81
N GLU A 184 1.43 11.84 -17.81
CA GLU A 184 1.69 10.99 -18.98
C GLU A 184 2.27 9.60 -18.67
N ARG A 185 2.92 9.41 -17.51
CA ARG A 185 3.46 8.10 -17.13
C ARG A 185 2.41 7.17 -16.52
N VAL A 186 1.38 7.70 -15.88
CA VAL A 186 0.32 6.88 -15.26
C VAL A 186 -0.60 6.31 -16.32
N ASN A 187 -0.96 7.09 -17.34
CA ASN A 187 -1.81 6.63 -18.44
C ASN A 187 -1.10 5.62 -19.36
N ARG A 188 0.22 5.72 -19.52
CA ARG A 188 0.97 4.77 -20.36
C ARG A 188 1.11 3.38 -19.73
N ALA A 189 0.96 3.23 -18.41
CA ALA A 189 0.97 1.95 -17.71
C ALA A 189 -0.39 1.22 -17.81
N ILE A 190 -1.47 1.95 -18.06
CA ILE A 190 -2.84 1.40 -18.20
C ILE A 190 -3.10 0.93 -19.64
N ASP A 191 -2.50 1.60 -20.63
CA ASP A 191 -2.70 1.28 -22.07
C ASP A 191 -1.76 0.19 -22.59
N SER A 192 -0.83 -0.35 -21.78
CA SER A 192 0.10 -1.40 -22.23
C SER A 192 -0.36 -2.83 -22.02
N ASP A 193 -1.54 -3.05 -21.42
CA ASP A 193 -2.18 -4.37 -21.36
C ASP A 193 -3.03 -4.62 -22.64
N GLY A 194 -2.41 -4.42 -23.80
CA GLY A 194 -2.95 -4.79 -25.10
C GLY A 194 -2.95 -6.31 -25.25
N ASP A 195 -4.12 -6.80 -25.51
CA ASP A 195 -4.61 -8.12 -25.88
C ASP A 195 -3.59 -8.99 -26.65
N PRO A 196 -3.20 -10.20 -26.18
CA PRO A 196 -2.34 -11.12 -26.92
C PRO A 196 -3.10 -12.17 -27.72
N ASP A 197 -4.37 -11.96 -28.11
CA ASP A 197 -5.10 -12.90 -28.96
C ASP A 197 -5.04 -12.47 -30.43
N GLY A 198 -3.90 -12.71 -31.04
CA GLY A 198 -3.73 -12.75 -32.50
C GLY A 198 -3.77 -14.19 -32.99
N ASP A 199 -4.95 -14.70 -33.25
CA ASP A 199 -5.17 -15.92 -34.04
C ASP A 199 -4.45 -15.78 -35.39
N SER A 200 -3.43 -16.62 -35.61
CA SER A 200 -2.92 -16.91 -36.95
C SER A 200 -3.17 -18.37 -37.26
N ASP A 201 -4.32 -18.63 -37.88
CA ASP A 201 -4.58 -19.85 -38.65
C ASP A 201 -3.53 -19.99 -39.75
N GLY A 202 -2.59 -20.87 -39.57
CA GLY A 202 -1.63 -21.35 -40.58
C GLY A 202 -1.98 -22.75 -40.99
N ASP A 203 -2.57 -22.84 -42.14
CA ASP A 203 -2.90 -24.05 -42.94
C ASP A 203 -1.66 -24.97 -43.11
N PRO A 204 -1.71 -26.27 -42.83
CA PRO A 204 -0.61 -27.17 -43.15
C PRO A 204 -0.70 -27.63 -44.61
N ALA A 205 0.25 -27.19 -45.41
CA ALA A 205 0.47 -27.74 -46.75
C ALA A 205 1.01 -29.17 -46.69
N ASP A 206 0.38 -30.02 -47.46
CA ASP A 206 0.76 -31.38 -47.89
C ASP A 206 2.26 -31.47 -48.26
N ASP A 207 2.89 -32.52 -47.80
CA ASP A 207 4.12 -33.02 -48.40
C ASP A 207 4.04 -34.55 -48.62
N PRO A 208 4.35 -35.04 -49.83
CA PRO A 208 4.09 -36.42 -50.19
C PRO A 208 5.25 -37.36 -49.84
N VAL A 209 4.83 -38.60 -49.56
CA VAL A 209 5.64 -39.81 -49.38
C VAL A 209 6.57 -40.05 -50.60
N GLY A 210 7.80 -40.47 -50.27
CA GLY A 210 8.72 -41.01 -51.30
C GLY A 210 10.04 -41.56 -50.77
N GLY A 211 10.18 -42.87 -50.73
CA GLY A 211 11.47 -43.55 -50.68
C GLY A 211 11.83 -44.23 -49.37
#